data_ab09127f969a176c8ecec46ae3e37e18
#
_entry.id   ab09127f969a176c8ecec46ae3e37e18
#
_cell.length_a   1.000
_cell.length_b   1.000
_cell.length_c   1.000
_cell.angle_alpha   90.00
_cell.angle_beta   90.00
_cell.angle_gamma   90.00
#
_symmetry.space_group_name_H-M   'P 1'
#
loop_
_entity.id
_entity.type
_entity.pdbx_description
1 polymer ?
#
loop_
_entity_poly.entity_id
_entity_poly.type
_entity_poly.pdbx_seq_one_letter_code
_entity_poly.pdbx_strand_id
1 'polypeptide(L)'
;MSSYRIMKLSNGDEIICKLHNTENGYFKVGYPMKMCTVNTMGKDGKYEENLALRKWATFTKDKVFAIEKTQVVLHYEVNIGLCKYYEYILKRYDDAEPVSYTHMTLPTTHDV
;
A
#
# COMPACT_ATOMS: atom_id res chain seq x y z
N MET A 1 -10.30 12.50 -13.88
CA MET A 1 -10.73 12.14 -12.54
C MET A 1 -9.94 10.95 -12.04
N SER A 2 -9.41 11.04 -10.84
CA SER A 2 -8.59 9.97 -10.30
C SER A 2 -9.44 8.83 -9.77
N SER A 3 -9.07 7.61 -10.13
CA SER A 3 -9.68 6.42 -9.54
C SER A 3 -8.92 5.95 -8.30
N TYR A 4 -7.97 6.74 -7.84
CA TYR A 4 -7.19 6.40 -6.66
C TYR A 4 -7.97 6.72 -5.40
N ARG A 5 -7.94 5.82 -4.45
CA ARG A 5 -8.65 5.99 -3.17
C ARG A 5 -7.73 5.58 -2.03
N ILE A 6 -7.91 6.24 -0.91
CA ILE A 6 -7.34 5.77 0.35
C ILE A 6 -8.48 5.08 1.10
N MET A 7 -8.22 3.89 1.61
CA MET A 7 -9.19 3.13 2.39
C MET A 7 -8.62 2.85 3.76
N LYS A 8 -9.41 3.16 4.78
CA LYS A 8 -9.07 2.79 6.14
C LYS A 8 -9.82 1.51 6.47
N LEU A 9 -9.10 0.48 6.84
CA LEU A 9 -9.66 -0.84 7.07
C LEU A 9 -9.94 -1.08 8.55
N SER A 10 -10.82 -2.02 8.81
CA SER A 10 -11.24 -2.31 10.19
C SER A 10 -10.10 -2.82 11.07
N ASN A 11 -9.05 -3.37 10.48
CA ASN A 11 -7.88 -3.83 11.22
C ASN A 11 -6.89 -2.71 11.54
N GLY A 12 -7.20 -1.47 11.14
CA GLY A 12 -6.34 -0.32 11.38
C GLY A 12 -5.41 0.04 10.23
N ASP A 13 -5.31 -0.81 9.22
CA ASP A 13 -4.46 -0.50 8.07
C ASP A 13 -5.09 0.60 7.24
N GLU A 14 -4.24 1.47 6.70
CA GLU A 14 -4.64 2.41 5.68
C GLU A 14 -3.91 2.04 4.40
N ILE A 15 -4.67 1.90 3.31
CA ILE A 15 -4.09 1.54 2.03
C ILE A 15 -4.46 2.58 0.99
N ILE A 16 -3.55 2.78 0.03
CA ILE A 16 -3.84 3.55 -1.17
C ILE A 16 -3.92 2.56 -2.32
N CYS A 17 -4.90 2.73 -3.19
CA CYS A 17 -5.15 1.76 -4.25
C CYS A 17 -5.86 2.42 -5.42
N LYS A 18 -5.94 1.68 -6.53
CA LYS A 18 -6.80 2.03 -7.65
C LYS A 18 -8.14 1.35 -7.44
N LEU A 19 -9.21 2.12 -7.45
CA LEU A 19 -10.55 1.52 -7.35
C LEU A 19 -11.02 1.19 -8.76
N HIS A 20 -11.15 -0.10 -9.05
CA HIS A 20 -11.61 -0.55 -10.37
C HIS A 20 -13.11 -0.54 -10.47
N ASN A 21 -13.78 -1.16 -9.52
CA ASN A 21 -15.22 -1.11 -9.48
C ASN A 21 -15.73 -1.49 -8.09
N THR A 22 -17.04 -1.35 -7.94
CA THR A 22 -17.73 -1.71 -6.71
C THR A 22 -18.77 -2.75 -7.10
N GLU A 23 -18.62 -3.95 -6.58
CA GLU A 23 -19.56 -5.03 -6.85
C GLU A 23 -20.32 -5.36 -5.57
N ASN A 24 -21.28 -6.25 -5.68
CA ASN A 24 -22.12 -6.62 -4.53
C ASN A 24 -21.24 -7.01 -3.34
N GLY A 25 -21.20 -6.14 -2.35
CA GLY A 25 -20.49 -6.41 -1.12
C GLY A 25 -18.98 -6.26 -1.16
N TYR A 26 -18.39 -5.93 -2.31
CA TYR A 26 -16.94 -5.87 -2.47
C TYR A 26 -16.50 -4.63 -3.21
N PHE A 27 -15.31 -4.13 -2.82
CA PHE A 27 -14.55 -3.18 -3.63
C PHE A 27 -13.47 -3.94 -4.37
N LYS A 28 -13.38 -3.78 -5.67
CA LYS A 28 -12.31 -4.37 -6.45
C LYS A 28 -11.21 -3.32 -6.60
N VAL A 29 -10.05 -3.59 -6.04
CA VAL A 29 -8.97 -2.61 -5.97
C VAL A 29 -7.71 -3.18 -6.61
N GLY A 30 -6.94 -2.29 -7.23
CA GLY A 30 -5.68 -2.65 -7.86
C GLY A 30 -4.51 -2.01 -7.15
N TYR A 31 -3.40 -2.71 -7.12
CA TYR A 31 -2.12 -2.23 -6.62
C TYR A 31 -2.21 -1.62 -5.22
N PRO A 32 -2.83 -2.33 -4.26
CA PRO A 32 -2.95 -1.76 -2.92
C PRO A 32 -1.60 -1.66 -2.24
N MET A 33 -1.32 -0.49 -1.67
CA MET A 33 -0.09 -0.27 -0.92
C MET A 33 -0.45 0.22 0.47
N LYS A 34 0.18 -0.35 1.48
CA LYS A 34 -0.03 0.05 2.85
C LYS A 34 0.70 1.35 3.12
N MET A 35 -0.01 2.27 3.74
CA MET A 35 0.55 3.56 4.15
C MET A 35 1.17 3.39 5.52
N CYS A 36 2.45 3.67 5.61
CA CYS A 36 3.21 3.55 6.86
C CYS A 36 3.93 4.85 7.13
N THR A 37 4.20 5.10 8.40
CA THR A 37 5.09 6.21 8.76
C THR A 37 6.43 5.64 9.17
N VAL A 38 7.48 6.31 8.76
CA VAL A 38 8.83 5.94 9.17
C VAL A 38 9.49 7.19 9.76
N ASN A 39 10.30 6.97 10.78
CA ASN A 39 11.04 8.05 11.40
C ASN A 39 12.43 8.10 10.78
N THR A 40 12.81 9.26 10.30
CA THR A 40 14.13 9.48 9.74
C THR A 40 14.79 10.62 10.50
N MET A 41 16.12 10.55 10.61
CA MET A 41 16.87 11.60 11.27
C MET A 41 17.23 12.68 10.25
N GLY A 42 16.81 13.92 10.52
CA GLY A 42 17.14 15.05 9.69
C GLY A 42 18.56 15.51 9.93
N LYS A 43 18.99 16.43 9.08
CA LYS A 43 20.35 16.98 9.16
C LYS A 43 20.61 17.73 10.46
N ASP A 44 19.56 18.23 11.08
CA ASP A 44 19.64 18.97 12.33
C ASP A 44 19.62 18.05 13.56
N GLY A 45 19.62 16.73 13.34
CA GLY A 45 19.58 15.76 14.41
C GLY A 45 18.21 15.46 14.97
N LYS A 46 17.19 16.06 14.40
CA LYS A 46 15.81 15.83 14.84
C LYS A 46 15.18 14.74 14.00
N TYR A 47 14.28 13.98 14.63
CA TYR A 47 13.53 12.95 13.93
C TYR A 47 12.36 13.57 13.18
N GLU A 48 12.13 13.08 11.99
CA GLU A 48 10.98 13.47 11.17
C GLU A 48 10.16 12.23 10.85
N GLU A 49 8.85 12.39 10.85
CA GLU A 49 7.95 11.34 10.39
C GLU A 49 7.71 11.51 8.90
N ASN A 50 7.95 10.46 8.15
CA ASN A 50 7.74 10.47 6.71
C ASN A 50 6.82 9.34 6.31
N LEU A 51 6.02 9.57 5.28
CA LEU A 51 5.15 8.55 4.73
C LEU A 51 5.95 7.60 3.86
N ALA A 52 5.69 6.32 4.03
CA ALA A 52 6.24 5.28 3.17
C ALA A 52 5.09 4.41 2.67
N LEU A 53 5.22 3.91 1.46
CA LEU A 53 4.25 3.00 0.87
C LEU A 53 4.91 1.64 0.71
N ARG A 54 4.21 0.60 1.16
CA ARG A 54 4.67 -0.77 1.04
C ARG A 54 3.58 -1.61 0.42
N LYS A 55 3.97 -2.66 -0.29
CA LYS A 55 2.97 -3.59 -0.81
C LYS A 55 2.14 -4.14 0.34
N TRP A 56 0.84 -4.09 0.17
CA TRP A 56 -0.07 -4.60 1.19
C TRP A 56 -0.12 -6.13 1.18
N ALA A 57 -0.19 -6.72 -0.03
CA ALA A 57 -0.15 -8.16 -0.21
C ALA A 57 1.19 -8.52 -0.85
N THR A 58 2.12 -9.07 -0.05
CA THR A 58 3.50 -9.20 -0.46
C THR A 58 3.86 -10.56 -1.02
N PHE A 59 3.03 -11.58 -0.79
CA PHE A 59 3.37 -12.94 -1.17
C PHE A 59 2.55 -13.45 -2.35
N THR A 60 2.26 -12.56 -3.29
CA THR A 60 1.47 -12.90 -4.45
C THR A 60 1.93 -12.05 -5.63
N LYS A 61 1.70 -12.55 -6.82
CA LYS A 61 1.92 -11.78 -8.05
C LYS A 61 0.64 -11.08 -8.50
N ASP A 62 -0.46 -11.35 -7.83
CA ASP A 62 -1.73 -10.70 -8.16
C ASP A 62 -1.64 -9.20 -7.89
N LYS A 63 -2.30 -8.43 -8.72
CA LYS A 63 -2.33 -6.98 -8.61
C LYS A 63 -3.71 -6.45 -8.24
N VAL A 64 -4.73 -7.28 -8.35
CA VAL A 64 -6.12 -6.88 -8.13
C VAL A 64 -6.72 -7.77 -7.06
N PHE A 65 -7.43 -7.15 -6.13
CA PHE A 65 -7.99 -7.86 -4.98
C PHE A 65 -9.40 -7.38 -4.71
N ALA A 66 -10.21 -8.26 -4.12
CA ALA A 66 -11.55 -7.91 -3.67
C ALA A 66 -11.53 -7.72 -2.16
N ILE A 67 -11.98 -6.56 -1.70
CA ILE A 67 -12.05 -6.26 -0.28
C ILE A 67 -13.52 -6.13 0.09
N GLU A 68 -13.96 -6.86 1.11
CA GLU A 68 -15.35 -6.76 1.56
C GLU A 68 -15.64 -5.35 2.07
N LYS A 69 -16.77 -4.81 1.66
CA LYS A 69 -17.17 -3.46 2.07
C LYS A 69 -17.27 -3.33 3.59
N THR A 70 -17.62 -4.43 4.27
CA THR A 70 -17.73 -4.43 5.73
C THR A 70 -16.38 -4.21 6.41
N GLN A 71 -15.29 -4.41 5.71
CA GLN A 71 -13.95 -4.21 6.24
C GLN A 71 -13.42 -2.81 6.02
N VAL A 72 -14.14 -1.97 5.29
CA VAL A 72 -13.73 -0.60 5.01
C VAL A 72 -14.49 0.35 5.92
N VAL A 73 -13.76 1.02 6.80
CA VAL A 73 -14.35 1.96 7.74
C VAL A 73 -14.71 3.27 7.02
N LEU A 74 -13.78 3.74 6.19
CA LEU A 74 -14.03 4.91 5.35
C LEU A 74 -13.08 4.89 4.16
N HIS A 75 -13.43 5.61 3.11
CA HIS A 75 -12.53 5.79 1.99
C HIS A 75 -12.75 7.18 1.39
N TYR A 76 -11.71 7.69 0.75
CA TYR A 76 -11.75 9.04 0.21
C TYR A 76 -10.76 9.19 -0.93
N GLU A 77 -10.92 10.27 -1.68
CA GLU A 77 -10.05 10.56 -2.80
C GLU A 77 -8.67 10.99 -2.32
N VAL A 78 -7.67 10.67 -3.11
CA VAL A 78 -6.27 10.97 -2.79
C VAL A 78 -5.95 12.38 -3.27
N ASN A 79 -5.25 13.17 -2.46
CA ASN A 79 -4.81 14.47 -2.90
C ASN A 79 -3.73 14.34 -3.98
N ILE A 80 -3.52 15.42 -4.73
CA ILE A 80 -2.68 15.35 -5.92
C ILE A 80 -1.22 15.04 -5.61
N GLY A 81 -0.72 15.54 -4.49
CA GLY A 81 0.67 15.26 -4.12
C GLY A 81 0.89 13.79 -3.85
N LEU A 82 -0.03 13.18 -3.11
CA LEU A 82 0.07 11.76 -2.80
C LEU A 82 -0.19 10.91 -4.04
N CYS A 83 -1.07 11.36 -4.95
CA CYS A 83 -1.27 10.67 -6.22
C CYS A 83 0.04 10.54 -6.98
N LYS A 84 0.81 11.62 -7.06
CA LYS A 84 2.07 11.61 -7.79
C LYS A 84 3.09 10.68 -7.15
N TYR A 85 3.13 10.68 -5.82
CA TYR A 85 4.03 9.79 -5.10
C TYR A 85 3.65 8.33 -5.34
N TYR A 86 2.37 8.03 -5.27
CA TYR A 86 1.87 6.68 -5.52
C TYR A 86 2.20 6.24 -6.94
N GLU A 87 1.99 7.10 -7.93
CA GLU A 87 2.33 6.79 -9.31
C GLU A 87 3.81 6.52 -9.49
N TYR A 88 4.64 7.28 -8.80
CA TYR A 88 6.08 7.07 -8.81
C TYR A 88 6.43 5.68 -8.26
N ILE A 89 5.82 5.31 -7.16
CA ILE A 89 6.06 3.99 -6.55
C ILE A 89 5.54 2.87 -7.45
N LEU A 90 4.38 3.08 -8.11
CA LEU A 90 3.81 2.06 -8.97
C LEU A 90 4.74 1.68 -10.13
N LYS A 91 5.52 2.61 -10.62
CA LYS A 91 6.48 2.32 -11.67
C LYS A 91 7.53 1.32 -11.23
N ARG A 92 7.73 1.17 -9.93
CA ARG A 92 8.71 0.27 -9.35
C ARG A 92 8.06 -0.89 -8.61
N TYR A 93 6.76 -1.02 -8.75
CA TYR A 93 6.00 -1.98 -7.96
C TYR A 93 6.52 -3.42 -8.12
N ASP A 94 6.76 -3.83 -9.34
CA ASP A 94 7.22 -5.18 -9.61
C ASP A 94 8.71 -5.36 -9.30
N ASP A 95 9.47 -4.29 -9.39
CA ASP A 95 10.93 -4.37 -9.22
C ASP A 95 11.33 -4.61 -7.77
N ALA A 96 10.54 -4.16 -6.82
CA ALA A 96 10.88 -4.29 -5.41
C ALA A 96 10.66 -5.70 -4.87
N GLU A 97 9.79 -6.45 -5.52
CA GLU A 97 9.31 -7.71 -5.00
C GLU A 97 10.35 -8.82 -4.93
N PRO A 98 11.08 -9.10 -6.02
CA PRO A 98 11.98 -10.25 -6.00
C PRO A 98 13.08 -10.13 -4.97
N VAL A 99 13.56 -8.93 -4.74
CA VAL A 99 14.67 -8.70 -3.83
C VAL A 99 14.30 -9.10 -2.41
N SER A 100 13.12 -8.73 -1.98
CA SER A 100 12.67 -9.05 -0.64
C SER A 100 12.59 -10.55 -0.42
N TYR A 101 12.07 -11.27 -1.38
CA TYR A 101 11.92 -12.71 -1.25
C TYR A 101 13.23 -13.44 -1.17
N THR A 102 14.20 -13.03 -1.97
CA THR A 102 15.46 -13.72 -2.00
C THR A 102 16.23 -13.56 -0.71
N HIS A 103 16.04 -12.47 -0.01
CA HIS A 103 16.72 -12.25 1.25
C HIS A 103 16.05 -12.96 2.42
N MET A 104 14.78 -13.24 2.32
CA MET A 104 14.06 -13.79 3.45
C MET A 104 14.25 -15.24 3.62
N THR A 105 14.43 -15.92 2.66
CA THR A 105 14.41 -17.35 2.79
C THR A 105 13.50 -17.83 3.87
N LEU A 106 13.27 -17.10 4.36
CA LEU A 106 12.30 -17.13 4.94
C LEU A 106 12.15 -17.18 5.74
N PRO A 107 12.26 -17.00 6.00
CA PRO A 107 11.81 -16.91 6.77
C PRO A 107 11.70 -17.00 7.18
N THR A 108 11.81 -17.22 7.37
CA THR A 108 11.41 -17.24 7.59
C THR A 108 11.72 -17.12 7.66
N THR A 109 12.21 -17.43 7.90
CA THR A 109 12.14 -17.31 7.99
C THR A 109 12.78 -17.00 7.95
N HIS A 110 13.45 -17.33 8.19
CA HIS A 110 13.52 -17.09 8.21
C HIS A 110 13.80 -16.64 8.37
N ASP A 111 14.24 -16.84 8.62
CA ASP A 111 14.01 -16.53 8.74
C ASP A 111 13.87 -16.46 8.78
N VAL A 112 14.21 -17.09 8.96
CA VAL A 112 13.54 -17.07 9.00
C VAL A 112 13.40 -17.14 9.10
#